data_2729ac9422a1b49fa9e514e5f1a2259d
#
_entry.id   2729ac9422a1b49fa9e514e5f1a2259d
#
_cell.length_a   1.000
_cell.length_b   1.000
_cell.length_c   1.000
_cell.angle_alpha   90.00
_cell.angle_beta   90.00
_cell.angle_gamma   90.00
#
_symmetry.space_group_name_H-M   'P 1'
#
loop_
_entity.id
_entity.type
_entity.pdbx_description
1 polymer ?
#
loop_
_entity_poly.entity_id
_entity_poly.type
_entity_poly.pdbx_seq_one_letter_code
_entity_poly.pdbx_strand_id
1 'polypeptide(L)'
;MFRSYWKLAPFAIALFASVAAAQAADPAYPTKPVRIIVPYPPGGTTDPTARAFTGWFAEKMGTTFVIDNRPGAGSTLGHGIAAKATPDGYTLVLGTSGGLVVSAAFGSKLAYDSVKDFTPIGVGVYVPFLIVVHPSVPAKNVRELVELAKAQPGKINFASPGTGTPNHLGVELLTSLTGAKFTGLPPFPRTHLVS
;
A
#
# COMPACT_ATOMS: atom_id res chain seq x y z
N MET A 1 -47.26 -38.65 -45.12
CA MET A 1 -47.04 -37.24 -44.76
C MET A 1 -45.91 -37.07 -43.75
N PHE A 2 -44.70 -37.74 -43.98
CA PHE A 2 -43.61 -37.78 -42.98
C PHE A 2 -42.20 -37.63 -43.62
N ARG A 3 -42.07 -36.96 -44.74
CA ARG A 3 -40.82 -36.94 -45.53
C ARG A 3 -40.03 -35.61 -45.49
N SER A 4 -40.44 -34.59 -44.70
CA SER A 4 -39.81 -33.24 -44.80
C SER A 4 -38.92 -32.79 -43.63
N TYR A 5 -38.88 -33.53 -42.53
CA TYR A 5 -38.16 -33.04 -41.35
C TYR A 5 -36.68 -33.46 -41.31
N TRP A 6 -36.26 -34.41 -42.16
CA TRP A 6 -34.87 -34.88 -42.13
C TRP A 6 -33.85 -33.93 -42.75
N LYS A 7 -34.32 -32.95 -43.50
CA LYS A 7 -33.44 -31.93 -44.11
C LYS A 7 -33.08 -30.79 -43.14
N LEU A 8 -33.77 -30.66 -41.99
CA LEU A 8 -33.50 -29.61 -41.00
C LEU A 8 -32.60 -30.08 -39.86
N ALA A 9 -32.38 -31.37 -39.68
CA ALA A 9 -31.56 -31.94 -38.63
C ALA A 9 -30.08 -31.49 -38.69
N PRO A 10 -29.39 -31.43 -39.85
CA PRO A 10 -28.00 -31.01 -39.91
C PRO A 10 -27.81 -29.51 -39.60
N PHE A 11 -28.83 -28.68 -39.87
CA PHE A 11 -28.78 -27.22 -39.59
C PHE A 11 -28.93 -26.92 -38.12
N ALA A 12 -29.73 -27.67 -37.37
CA ALA A 12 -29.90 -27.51 -35.93
C ALA A 12 -28.64 -27.98 -35.15
N ILE A 13 -27.98 -29.04 -35.60
CA ILE A 13 -26.73 -29.54 -34.98
C ILE A 13 -25.59 -28.55 -35.22
N ALA A 14 -25.50 -27.93 -36.40
CA ALA A 14 -24.49 -26.90 -36.68
C ALA A 14 -24.68 -25.61 -35.85
N LEU A 15 -25.92 -25.25 -35.55
CA LEU A 15 -26.21 -24.08 -34.70
C LEU A 15 -25.89 -24.33 -33.24
N PHE A 16 -26.08 -25.56 -32.72
CA PHE A 16 -25.68 -25.91 -31.35
C PHE A 16 -24.18 -26.04 -31.19
N ALA A 17 -23.46 -26.51 -32.22
CA ALA A 17 -21.98 -26.59 -32.18
C ALA A 17 -21.31 -25.21 -32.18
N SER A 18 -21.90 -24.20 -32.82
CA SER A 18 -21.37 -22.84 -32.83
C SER A 18 -21.56 -22.09 -31.50
N VAL A 19 -22.57 -22.41 -30.70
CA VAL A 19 -22.79 -21.81 -29.37
C VAL A 19 -21.82 -22.41 -28.33
N ALA A 20 -21.43 -23.69 -28.47
CA ALA A 20 -20.46 -24.31 -27.58
C ALA A 20 -19.01 -23.79 -27.76
N ALA A 21 -18.66 -23.29 -28.96
CA ALA A 21 -17.34 -22.72 -29.23
C ALA A 21 -17.15 -21.30 -28.69
N ALA A 22 -18.22 -20.60 -28.28
CA ALA A 22 -18.15 -19.23 -27.77
C ALA A 22 -17.87 -19.14 -26.26
N GLN A 23 -17.79 -20.26 -25.56
CA GLN A 23 -17.27 -20.33 -24.18
C GLN A 23 -15.79 -20.68 -24.17
N ALA A 24 -14.96 -19.95 -24.94
CA ALA A 24 -13.55 -19.88 -24.65
C ALA A 24 -13.45 -19.22 -23.25
N ALA A 25 -13.14 -20.01 -22.24
CA ALA A 25 -12.90 -19.49 -20.91
C ALA A 25 -11.89 -18.34 -21.04
N ASP A 26 -12.25 -17.16 -20.56
CA ASP A 26 -11.28 -16.06 -20.42
C ASP A 26 -10.02 -16.65 -19.79
N PRO A 27 -8.84 -16.41 -20.37
CA PRO A 27 -7.62 -16.98 -19.85
C PRO A 27 -7.53 -16.61 -18.38
N ALA A 28 -7.39 -17.64 -17.51
CA ALA A 28 -7.43 -17.44 -16.06
C ALA A 28 -6.42 -16.37 -15.64
N TYR A 29 -6.92 -15.23 -15.12
CA TYR A 29 -6.07 -14.20 -14.54
C TYR A 29 -5.22 -14.77 -13.41
N PRO A 30 -3.91 -14.42 -13.32
CA PRO A 30 -3.11 -13.59 -14.23
C PRO A 30 -2.41 -14.40 -15.34
N THR A 31 -2.37 -13.86 -16.58
CA THR A 31 -1.68 -14.48 -17.73
C THR A 31 -0.32 -13.88 -18.03
N LYS A 32 0.04 -12.77 -17.37
CA LYS A 32 1.30 -12.05 -17.51
C LYS A 32 1.76 -11.56 -16.13
N PRO A 33 3.02 -11.15 -15.97
CA PRO A 33 3.53 -10.62 -14.70
C PRO A 33 2.68 -9.48 -14.16
N VAL A 34 2.45 -9.47 -12.84
CA VAL A 34 1.73 -8.43 -12.11
C VAL A 34 2.73 -7.51 -11.43
N ARG A 35 2.62 -6.21 -11.67
CA ARG A 35 3.44 -5.16 -11.06
C ARG A 35 2.82 -4.73 -9.74
N ILE A 36 3.62 -4.68 -8.66
CA ILE A 36 3.21 -4.11 -7.38
C ILE A 36 4.03 -2.86 -7.10
N ILE A 37 3.38 -1.71 -7.12
CA ILE A 37 3.99 -0.44 -6.76
C ILE A 37 4.08 -0.37 -5.24
N VAL A 38 5.30 -0.18 -4.73
CA VAL A 38 5.60 0.04 -3.32
C VAL A 38 6.00 1.50 -3.16
N PRO A 39 5.19 2.35 -2.50
CA PRO A 39 5.40 3.80 -2.45
C PRO A 39 6.47 4.22 -1.42
N TYR A 40 7.38 3.32 -1.11
CA TYR A 40 8.51 3.52 -0.20
C TYR A 40 9.80 2.93 -0.79
N PRO A 41 10.96 3.41 -0.31
CA PRO A 41 12.23 2.88 -0.76
C PRO A 41 12.45 1.41 -0.37
N PRO A 42 13.28 0.69 -1.11
CA PRO A 42 13.72 -0.65 -0.74
C PRO A 42 14.33 -0.70 0.68
N GLY A 43 14.12 -1.82 1.38
CA GLY A 43 14.69 -2.06 2.71
C GLY A 43 13.98 -1.36 3.88
N GLY A 44 12.93 -0.57 3.62
CA GLY A 44 12.03 -0.07 4.67
C GLY A 44 11.02 -1.14 5.09
N THR A 45 10.18 -0.85 6.10
CA THR A 45 9.17 -1.79 6.63
C THR A 45 8.21 -2.30 5.57
N THR A 46 7.86 -1.47 4.59
CA THR A 46 6.87 -1.78 3.55
C THR A 46 7.41 -2.72 2.48
N ASP A 47 8.69 -2.62 2.16
CA ASP A 47 9.32 -3.43 1.10
C ASP A 47 9.42 -4.93 1.46
N PRO A 48 9.90 -5.35 2.65
CA PRO A 48 9.86 -6.75 3.07
C PRO A 48 8.44 -7.33 3.10
N THR A 49 7.45 -6.52 3.52
CA THR A 49 6.05 -6.93 3.52
C THR A 49 5.56 -7.20 2.09
N ALA A 50 5.86 -6.31 1.15
CA ALA A 50 5.53 -6.52 -0.25
C ALA A 50 6.18 -7.79 -0.82
N ARG A 51 7.46 -8.03 -0.49
CA ARG A 51 8.20 -9.23 -0.93
C ARG A 51 7.61 -10.52 -0.38
N ALA A 52 7.16 -10.51 0.87
CA ALA A 52 6.48 -11.67 1.46
C ALA A 52 5.17 -11.99 0.71
N PHE A 53 4.37 -10.98 0.39
CA PHE A 53 3.16 -11.16 -0.41
C PHE A 53 3.45 -11.63 -1.83
N THR A 54 4.41 -11.02 -2.52
CA THR A 54 4.74 -11.41 -3.91
C THR A 54 5.22 -12.83 -4.00
N GLY A 55 5.99 -13.33 -3.03
CA GLY A 55 6.41 -14.73 -2.95
C GLY A 55 5.21 -15.68 -2.82
N TRP A 56 4.31 -15.37 -1.89
CA TRP A 56 3.11 -16.17 -1.67
C TRP A 56 2.16 -16.16 -2.87
N PHE A 57 1.91 -14.98 -3.46
CA PHE A 57 1.07 -14.87 -4.66
C PHE A 57 1.67 -15.60 -5.85
N ALA A 58 3.00 -15.49 -6.06
CA ALA A 58 3.68 -16.18 -7.16
C ALA A 58 3.51 -17.70 -7.06
N GLU A 59 3.64 -18.25 -5.84
CA GLU A 59 3.42 -19.69 -5.59
C GLU A 59 1.96 -20.09 -5.87
N LYS A 60 0.99 -19.31 -5.38
CA LYS A 60 -0.43 -19.66 -5.49
C LYS A 60 -1.04 -19.43 -6.87
N MET A 61 -0.57 -18.42 -7.58
CA MET A 61 -1.14 -17.99 -8.86
C MET A 61 -0.31 -18.41 -10.08
N GLY A 62 0.86 -19.01 -9.87
CA GLY A 62 1.71 -19.51 -10.96
C GLY A 62 2.26 -18.43 -11.89
N THR A 63 2.36 -17.17 -11.40
CA THR A 63 2.87 -16.02 -12.19
C THR A 63 3.88 -15.22 -11.41
N THR A 64 4.62 -14.36 -12.11
CA THR A 64 5.60 -13.46 -11.48
C THR A 64 4.94 -12.19 -10.98
N PHE A 65 5.26 -11.79 -9.76
CA PHE A 65 4.93 -10.48 -9.21
C PHE A 65 6.20 -9.63 -9.12
N VAL A 66 6.19 -8.46 -9.76
CA VAL A 66 7.35 -7.55 -9.84
C VAL A 66 7.16 -6.38 -8.90
N ILE A 67 8.06 -6.22 -7.94
CA ILE A 67 8.07 -5.06 -7.04
C ILE A 67 8.72 -3.87 -7.74
N ASP A 68 8.03 -2.74 -7.72
CA ASP A 68 8.48 -1.46 -8.23
C ASP A 68 8.40 -0.40 -7.12
N ASN A 69 9.55 -0.11 -6.51
CA ASN A 69 9.64 0.89 -5.45
C ASN A 69 9.58 2.31 -6.02
N ARG A 70 8.56 3.08 -5.65
CA ARG A 70 8.32 4.47 -6.09
C ARG A 70 8.17 5.40 -4.88
N PRO A 71 9.26 5.68 -4.17
CA PRO A 71 9.24 6.56 -3.02
C PRO A 71 9.07 8.04 -3.41
N GLY A 72 8.55 8.84 -2.49
CA GLY A 72 8.51 10.30 -2.64
C GLY A 72 7.24 10.93 -2.07
N ALA A 73 7.36 12.19 -1.68
CA ALA A 73 6.27 13.04 -1.20
C ALA A 73 5.36 12.35 -0.16
N GLY A 74 5.93 11.72 0.87
CA GLY A 74 5.15 11.03 1.90
C GLY A 74 4.34 9.83 1.37
N SER A 75 4.84 9.17 0.33
CA SER A 75 4.21 8.06 -0.43
C SER A 75 3.21 8.46 -1.52
N THR A 76 2.84 9.73 -1.65
CA THR A 76 1.83 10.16 -2.64
C THR A 76 2.30 10.01 -4.08
N LEU A 77 3.62 10.03 -4.35
CA LEU A 77 4.14 9.81 -5.69
C LEU A 77 3.80 8.40 -6.22
N GLY A 78 4.07 7.37 -5.43
CA GLY A 78 3.77 5.98 -5.83
C GLY A 78 2.28 5.73 -6.02
N HIS A 79 1.44 6.28 -5.14
CA HIS A 79 -0.02 6.21 -5.28
C HIS A 79 -0.50 6.93 -6.55
N GLY A 80 0.04 8.12 -6.86
CA GLY A 80 -0.30 8.85 -8.08
C GLY A 80 0.10 8.13 -9.37
N ILE A 81 1.19 7.35 -9.36
CA ILE A 81 1.58 6.49 -10.47
C ILE A 81 0.58 5.33 -10.63
N ALA A 82 0.18 4.71 -9.50
CA ALA A 82 -0.78 3.61 -9.52
C ALA A 82 -2.16 4.05 -10.01
N ALA A 83 -2.65 5.20 -9.54
CA ALA A 83 -3.94 5.76 -9.94
C ALA A 83 -4.06 6.03 -11.45
N LYS A 84 -2.93 6.25 -12.13
CA LYS A 84 -2.87 6.49 -13.58
C LYS A 84 -2.60 5.23 -14.40
N ALA A 85 -2.40 4.09 -13.75
CA ALA A 85 -2.20 2.84 -14.45
C ALA A 85 -3.50 2.32 -15.07
N THR A 86 -3.38 1.50 -16.11
CA THR A 86 -4.55 0.83 -16.71
C THR A 86 -5.24 -0.04 -15.66
N PRO A 87 -6.58 0.06 -15.47
CA PRO A 87 -7.31 -0.70 -14.45
C PRO A 87 -7.60 -2.15 -14.91
N ASP A 88 -6.57 -2.85 -15.38
CA ASP A 88 -6.65 -4.22 -15.92
C ASP A 88 -6.26 -5.30 -14.88
N GLY A 89 -6.00 -4.90 -13.63
CA GLY A 89 -5.56 -5.79 -12.55
C GLY A 89 -4.07 -6.12 -12.55
N TYR A 90 -3.29 -5.70 -13.56
CA TYR A 90 -1.86 -6.00 -13.65
C TYR A 90 -0.94 -4.95 -13.02
N THR A 91 -1.49 -3.85 -12.54
CA THR A 91 -0.77 -2.90 -11.69
C THR A 91 -1.50 -2.74 -10.37
N LEU A 92 -0.87 -3.20 -9.31
CA LEU A 92 -1.35 -3.09 -7.95
C LEU A 92 -0.51 -2.07 -7.18
N VAL A 93 -1.03 -1.55 -6.09
CA VAL A 93 -0.27 -0.71 -5.18
C VAL A 93 -0.41 -1.21 -3.75
N LEU A 94 0.69 -1.25 -3.02
CA LEU A 94 0.64 -1.45 -1.58
C LEU A 94 0.20 -0.13 -0.92
N GLY A 95 -1.11 -0.02 -0.72
CA GLY A 95 -1.73 1.15 -0.12
C GLY A 95 -1.26 1.37 1.31
N THR A 96 -0.97 2.62 1.65
CA THR A 96 -0.55 3.00 3.00
C THR A 96 -1.40 4.15 3.53
N SER A 97 -1.61 4.17 4.84
CA SER A 97 -2.38 5.23 5.48
C SER A 97 -1.80 6.63 5.23
N GLY A 98 -0.48 6.77 5.12
CA GLY A 98 0.18 8.05 4.81
C GLY A 98 -0.30 8.64 3.49
N GLY A 99 -0.25 7.87 2.40
CA GLY A 99 -0.62 8.35 1.08
C GLY A 99 -2.13 8.39 0.83
N LEU A 100 -2.88 7.42 1.33
CA LEU A 100 -4.31 7.31 1.02
C LEU A 100 -5.20 8.09 1.99
N VAL A 101 -4.82 8.21 3.25
CA VAL A 101 -5.69 8.81 4.29
C VAL A 101 -5.13 10.14 4.79
N VAL A 102 -3.90 10.12 5.30
CA VAL A 102 -3.31 11.28 5.97
C VAL A 102 -3.13 12.44 5.00
N SER A 103 -2.52 12.21 3.84
CA SER A 103 -2.29 13.27 2.86
C SER A 103 -3.60 13.89 2.36
N ALA A 104 -4.65 13.10 2.20
CA ALA A 104 -5.97 13.59 1.83
C ALA A 104 -6.61 14.42 2.96
N ALA A 105 -6.53 13.93 4.21
CA ALA A 105 -7.10 14.60 5.38
C ALA A 105 -6.44 15.97 5.66
N PHE A 106 -5.16 16.11 5.38
CA PHE A 106 -4.43 17.40 5.52
C PHE A 106 -4.61 18.35 4.33
N GLY A 107 -5.52 18.05 3.40
CA GLY A 107 -5.80 18.93 2.27
C GLY A 107 -4.64 19.04 1.27
N SER A 108 -3.74 18.08 1.25
CA SER A 108 -2.66 18.04 0.26
C SER A 108 -3.25 17.99 -1.14
N LYS A 109 -2.68 18.76 -2.07
CA LYS A 109 -3.07 18.70 -3.48
C LYS A 109 -2.56 17.39 -4.09
N LEU A 110 -3.38 16.35 -4.04
CA LEU A 110 -3.05 15.03 -4.57
C LEU A 110 -3.30 14.98 -6.08
N ALA A 111 -2.52 14.15 -6.78
CA ALA A 111 -2.71 13.86 -8.19
C ALA A 111 -3.72 12.71 -8.43
N TYR A 112 -4.43 12.28 -7.39
CA TYR A 112 -5.41 11.18 -7.37
C TYR A 112 -6.48 11.41 -6.31
N ASP A 113 -7.62 10.76 -6.48
CA ASP A 113 -8.67 10.64 -5.47
C ASP A 113 -8.50 9.29 -4.74
N SER A 114 -8.25 9.33 -3.43
CA SER A 114 -7.98 8.12 -2.62
C SER A 114 -9.16 7.14 -2.57
N VAL A 115 -10.36 7.57 -2.89
CA VAL A 115 -11.57 6.74 -2.82
C VAL A 115 -12.00 6.27 -4.21
N LYS A 116 -11.89 7.14 -5.24
CA LYS A 116 -12.44 6.86 -6.57
C LYS A 116 -11.43 6.19 -7.52
N ASP A 117 -10.13 6.49 -7.36
CA ASP A 117 -9.11 6.04 -8.29
C ASP A 117 -8.52 4.66 -7.93
N PHE A 118 -8.99 4.04 -6.84
CA PHE A 118 -8.51 2.75 -6.39
C PHE A 118 -9.67 1.79 -6.08
N THR A 119 -9.50 0.55 -6.49
CA THR A 119 -10.37 -0.56 -6.08
C THR A 119 -9.67 -1.32 -4.95
N PRO A 120 -10.18 -1.31 -3.70
CA PRO A 120 -9.57 -2.02 -2.60
C PRO A 120 -9.72 -3.54 -2.78
N ILE A 121 -8.62 -4.27 -2.60
CA ILE A 121 -8.59 -5.74 -2.65
C ILE A 121 -8.75 -6.29 -1.23
N GLY A 122 -8.02 -5.71 -0.27
CA GLY A 122 -8.07 -6.15 1.11
C GLY A 122 -6.99 -5.49 1.97
N VAL A 123 -7.06 -5.75 3.27
CA VAL A 123 -6.04 -5.31 4.23
C VAL A 123 -4.99 -6.41 4.35
N GLY A 124 -3.77 -6.11 3.92
CA GLY A 124 -2.67 -7.09 3.92
C GLY A 124 -2.05 -7.27 5.30
N VAL A 125 -1.86 -6.19 6.05
CA VAL A 125 -1.15 -6.22 7.34
C VAL A 125 -1.54 -5.05 8.23
N TYR A 126 -1.53 -5.28 9.54
CA TYR A 126 -1.55 -4.24 10.56
C TYR A 126 -0.17 -4.15 11.22
N VAL A 127 0.42 -2.96 11.18
CA VAL A 127 1.74 -2.71 11.77
C VAL A 127 1.55 -1.83 13.00
N PRO A 128 1.80 -2.33 14.22
CA PRO A 128 1.78 -1.51 15.42
C PRO A 128 2.98 -0.56 15.43
N PHE A 129 2.78 0.65 15.95
CA PHE A 129 3.86 1.59 16.20
C PHE A 129 4.36 1.46 17.63
N LEU A 130 5.67 1.46 17.80
CA LEU A 130 6.32 1.46 19.08
C LEU A 130 7.03 2.79 19.29
N ILE A 131 6.93 3.33 20.50
CA ILE A 131 7.80 4.42 20.97
C ILE A 131 9.03 3.78 21.54
N VAL A 132 10.18 4.07 20.97
CA VAL A 132 11.48 3.65 21.47
C VAL A 132 12.29 4.87 21.86
N VAL A 133 13.06 4.77 22.93
CA VAL A 133 13.94 5.84 23.42
C VAL A 133 15.36 5.33 23.54
N HIS A 134 16.34 6.23 23.39
CA HIS A 134 17.72 5.90 23.65
C HIS A 134 17.91 5.57 25.16
N PRO A 135 18.79 4.62 25.54
CA PRO A 135 19.00 4.26 26.96
C PRO A 135 19.38 5.40 27.89
N SER A 136 19.92 6.51 27.35
CA SER A 136 20.23 7.72 28.13
C SER A 136 19.00 8.54 28.51
N VAL A 137 17.83 8.29 27.91
CA VAL A 137 16.58 8.97 28.27
C VAL A 137 16.01 8.29 29.52
N PRO A 138 15.88 9.02 30.65
CA PRO A 138 15.46 8.44 31.92
C PRO A 138 13.94 8.26 31.99
N ALA A 139 13.39 7.47 31.05
CA ALA A 139 11.97 7.13 30.98
C ALA A 139 11.80 5.66 30.60
N LYS A 140 11.09 4.89 31.42
CA LYS A 140 10.85 3.45 31.22
C LYS A 140 9.46 3.16 30.64
N ASN A 141 8.62 4.14 30.55
CA ASN A 141 7.26 4.03 30.02
C ASN A 141 6.79 5.39 29.48
N VAL A 142 5.65 5.40 28.78
CA VAL A 142 5.10 6.60 28.13
C VAL A 142 4.77 7.71 29.13
N ARG A 143 4.32 7.36 30.34
CA ARG A 143 3.99 8.35 31.38
C ARG A 143 5.23 9.12 31.80
N GLU A 144 6.31 8.43 32.13
CA GLU A 144 7.59 9.03 32.50
C GLU A 144 8.16 9.88 31.35
N LEU A 145 8.03 9.41 30.11
CA LEU A 145 8.44 10.19 28.94
C LEU A 145 7.65 11.51 28.80
N VAL A 146 6.36 11.47 29.03
CA VAL A 146 5.49 12.66 29.00
C VAL A 146 5.85 13.61 30.12
N GLU A 147 6.06 13.13 31.33
CA GLU A 147 6.48 13.95 32.49
C GLU A 147 7.85 14.62 32.22
N LEU A 148 8.80 13.86 31.69
CA LEU A 148 10.11 14.39 31.30
C LEU A 148 9.98 15.48 30.22
N ALA A 149 9.14 15.27 29.21
CA ALA A 149 8.93 16.24 28.13
C ALA A 149 8.19 17.51 28.64
N LYS A 150 7.33 17.38 29.64
CA LYS A 150 6.71 18.53 30.30
C LYS A 150 7.69 19.31 31.17
N ALA A 151 8.60 18.62 31.86
CA ALA A 151 9.64 19.24 32.66
C ALA A 151 10.70 19.96 31.81
N GLN A 152 10.90 19.50 30.56
CA GLN A 152 11.88 20.03 29.64
C GLN A 152 11.27 20.28 28.24
N PRO A 153 10.38 21.28 28.09
CA PRO A 153 9.64 21.49 26.83
C PRO A 153 10.57 21.72 25.64
N GLY A 154 10.39 20.91 24.59
CA GLY A 154 11.16 21.00 23.35
C GLY A 154 12.60 20.47 23.43
N LYS A 155 13.03 19.90 24.55
CA LYS A 155 14.38 19.29 24.69
C LYS A 155 14.44 17.85 24.23
N ILE A 156 13.31 17.17 24.20
CA ILE A 156 13.24 15.78 23.74
C ILE A 156 12.99 15.79 22.23
N ASN A 157 13.98 15.30 21.50
CA ASN A 157 13.92 15.16 20.06
C ASN A 157 13.26 13.82 19.69
N PHE A 158 12.46 13.83 18.61
CA PHE A 158 11.96 12.60 18.01
C PHE A 158 12.30 12.54 16.52
N ALA A 159 12.52 11.34 16.02
CA ALA A 159 12.73 11.06 14.60
C ALA A 159 11.50 10.38 14.00
N SER A 160 11.13 10.77 12.80
CA SER A 160 10.08 10.14 12.02
C SER A 160 10.52 10.01 10.56
N PRO A 161 9.89 9.12 9.76
CA PRO A 161 10.16 9.01 8.33
C PRO A 161 9.80 10.27 7.51
N GLY A 162 9.13 11.22 8.13
CA GLY A 162 8.75 12.50 7.51
C GLY A 162 7.45 13.07 8.07
N THR A 163 7.25 14.36 7.80
CA THR A 163 6.04 15.08 8.19
C THR A 163 4.81 14.45 7.51
N GLY A 164 3.71 14.32 8.25
CA GLY A 164 2.47 13.72 7.77
C GLY A 164 2.47 12.18 7.71
N THR A 165 3.56 11.52 8.13
CA THR A 165 3.55 10.06 8.29
C THR A 165 2.78 9.68 9.55
N PRO A 166 2.21 8.46 9.64
CA PRO A 166 1.54 7.99 10.86
C PRO A 166 2.42 8.07 12.11
N ASN A 167 3.73 7.85 11.98
CA ASN A 167 4.69 8.00 13.08
C ASN A 167 4.76 9.43 13.60
N HIS A 168 4.83 10.41 12.68
CA HIS A 168 4.80 11.83 13.03
C HIS A 168 3.48 12.18 13.73
N LEU A 169 2.35 11.77 13.16
CA LEU A 169 1.03 12.04 13.72
C LEU A 169 0.83 11.39 15.10
N GLY A 170 1.44 10.23 15.36
CA GLY A 170 1.42 9.59 16.67
C GLY A 170 2.04 10.47 17.75
N VAL A 171 3.16 11.15 17.47
CA VAL A 171 3.80 12.09 18.40
C VAL A 171 3.00 13.38 18.54
N GLU A 172 2.44 13.91 17.45
CA GLU A 172 1.58 15.09 17.49
C GLU A 172 0.30 14.83 18.30
N LEU A 173 -0.30 13.64 18.16
CA LEU A 173 -1.43 13.23 18.98
C LEU A 173 -1.05 13.13 20.46
N LEU A 174 0.10 12.52 20.78
CA LEU A 174 0.61 12.45 22.14
C LEU A 174 0.81 13.86 22.72
N THR A 175 1.39 14.78 21.94
CA THR A 175 1.56 16.19 22.28
C THR A 175 0.21 16.85 22.57
N SER A 176 -0.78 16.67 21.69
CA SER A 176 -2.11 17.25 21.82
C SER A 176 -2.85 16.75 23.07
N LEU A 177 -2.80 15.44 23.32
CA LEU A 177 -3.49 14.82 24.45
C LEU A 177 -2.86 15.12 25.81
N THR A 178 -1.53 15.36 25.84
CA THR A 178 -0.79 15.46 27.09
C THR A 178 -0.28 16.87 27.39
N GLY A 179 -0.17 17.74 26.39
CA GLY A 179 0.49 19.04 26.49
C GLY A 179 2.03 18.95 26.55
N ALA A 180 2.62 17.76 26.43
CA ALA A 180 4.07 17.59 26.36
C ALA A 180 4.60 18.12 25.01
N LYS A 181 5.78 18.74 24.99
CA LYS A 181 6.37 19.29 23.76
C LYS A 181 7.61 18.49 23.36
N PHE A 182 7.54 17.91 22.17
CA PHE A 182 8.64 17.20 21.53
C PHE A 182 9.15 18.00 20.32
N THR A 183 10.43 17.90 19.99
CA THR A 183 11.00 18.54 18.81
C THR A 183 11.23 17.51 17.72
N GLY A 184 10.56 17.65 16.58
CA GLY A 184 10.76 16.79 15.42
C GLY A 184 12.11 17.07 14.76
N LEU A 185 12.91 16.04 14.57
CA LEU A 185 14.11 16.11 13.75
C LEU A 185 13.74 15.97 12.27
N PRO A 186 14.41 16.68 11.36
CA PRO A 186 14.23 16.44 9.94
C PRO A 186 14.57 14.97 9.60
N PRO A 187 13.95 14.40 8.56
CA PRO A 187 14.26 13.05 8.12
C PRO A 187 15.77 12.96 7.81
N PHE A 188 16.43 11.95 8.38
CA PHE A 188 17.86 11.77 8.14
C PHE A 188 18.15 11.56 6.64
N PRO A 189 19.11 12.30 6.05
CA PRO A 189 19.62 11.93 4.73
C PRO A 189 20.29 10.56 4.84
N ARG A 190 19.93 9.65 3.93
CA ARG A 190 20.33 8.23 3.94
C ARG A 190 21.83 7.94 3.76
N THR A 191 22.65 8.99 3.58
CA THR A 191 24.08 8.88 3.24
C THR A 191 24.99 8.43 4.38
N HIS A 192 24.48 8.25 5.61
CA HIS A 192 25.33 7.99 6.78
C HIS A 192 25.03 6.68 7.54
N LEU A 193 24.31 5.72 6.95
CA LEU A 193 24.05 4.43 7.58
C LEU A 193 24.93 3.27 7.06
N VAL A 194 25.99 3.58 6.30
CA VAL A 194 26.96 2.60 5.84
C VAL A 194 28.35 3.13 6.12
N SER A 195 28.82 2.89 7.31
CA SER A 195 30.25 2.83 7.66
C SER A 195 30.42 1.89 8.84
#